data_c82a55fd8594b7a25663cdb2899da0e4
#
_entry.id   c82a55fd8594b7a25663cdb2899da0e4
#
_cell.length_a   1.000
_cell.length_b   1.000
_cell.length_c   1.000
_cell.angle_alpha   90.00
_cell.angle_beta   90.00
_cell.angle_gamma   90.00
#
_symmetry.space_group_name_H-M   'P 1'
#
loop_
_entity.id
_entity.type
_entity.pdbx_description
1 polymer ?
#
loop_
_entity_poly.entity_id
_entity_poly.type
_entity_poly.pdbx_seq_one_letter_code
_entity_poly.pdbx_strand_id
1 'polypeptide(L)'
;MFTFYFFADSVIYRVGEMSFLIIYFASLIFGNILTFKINQSKLNYNAVGASGAVMGIVYASILLNPSMTLFFFIIPMPGYLFGIGYLFYSIYSMKKRNDNIGHEAHLGGAIAGFFTTLLISPIVLINNMFTVAVLLIPIVYFYIKTNRNW
;
A
#
# COMPACT_ATOMS: atom_id res chain seq x y z
N MET A 1 -0.63 -15.56 1.91
CA MET A 1 -1.84 -16.00 1.20
C MET A 1 -3.13 -15.63 1.94
N PHE A 2 -3.27 -15.86 3.24
CA PHE A 2 -4.47 -15.46 4.00
C PHE A 2 -4.81 -13.97 3.90
N THR A 3 -3.82 -13.09 4.03
CA THR A 3 -4.00 -11.64 3.91
C THR A 3 -4.64 -11.25 2.59
N PHE A 4 -4.13 -11.80 1.48
CA PHE A 4 -4.66 -11.52 0.16
C PHE A 4 -6.13 -11.92 0.03
N TYR A 5 -6.48 -13.14 0.44
CA TYR A 5 -7.84 -13.65 0.36
C TYR A 5 -8.82 -12.77 1.15
N PHE A 6 -8.47 -12.43 2.38
CA PHE A 6 -9.32 -11.63 3.26
C PHE A 6 -9.62 -10.21 2.69
N PHE A 7 -8.61 -9.55 2.12
CA PHE A 7 -8.78 -8.21 1.58
C PHE A 7 -9.35 -8.19 0.15
N ALA A 8 -9.08 -9.23 -0.64
CA ALA A 8 -9.58 -9.34 -2.01
C ALA A 8 -11.12 -9.35 -2.06
N ASP A 9 -11.76 -10.17 -1.25
CA ASP A 9 -13.22 -10.25 -1.17
C ASP A 9 -13.85 -8.89 -0.80
N SER A 10 -13.24 -8.16 0.14
CA SER A 10 -13.71 -6.83 0.53
C SER A 10 -13.66 -5.82 -0.62
N VAL A 11 -12.60 -5.83 -1.42
CA VAL A 11 -12.44 -4.93 -2.57
C VAL A 11 -13.39 -5.35 -3.69
N ILE A 12 -13.44 -6.63 -4.04
CA ILE A 12 -14.32 -7.16 -5.11
C ILE A 12 -15.79 -6.84 -4.82
N TYR A 13 -16.23 -7.01 -3.58
CA TYR A 13 -17.58 -6.71 -3.17
C TYR A 13 -17.94 -5.22 -3.37
N ARG A 14 -17.00 -4.31 -3.15
CA ARG A 14 -17.22 -2.86 -3.20
C ARG A 14 -17.07 -2.25 -4.59
N VAL A 15 -16.13 -2.72 -5.40
CA VAL A 15 -15.81 -2.09 -6.69
C VAL A 15 -15.81 -3.07 -7.88
N GLY A 16 -16.09 -4.34 -7.64
CA GLY A 16 -16.18 -5.38 -8.66
C GLY A 16 -14.81 -5.97 -9.06
N GLU A 17 -14.88 -7.11 -9.75
CA GLU A 17 -13.70 -7.90 -10.12
C GLU A 17 -12.75 -7.15 -11.07
N MET A 18 -13.28 -6.44 -12.05
CA MET A 18 -12.45 -5.71 -13.02
C MET A 18 -11.67 -4.59 -12.34
N SER A 19 -12.30 -3.84 -11.45
CA SER A 19 -11.64 -2.80 -10.65
C SER A 19 -10.60 -3.37 -9.72
N PHE A 20 -10.88 -4.52 -9.11
CA PHE A 20 -9.90 -5.26 -8.31
C PHE A 20 -8.64 -5.61 -9.13
N LEU A 21 -8.80 -6.15 -10.33
CA LEU A 21 -7.68 -6.48 -11.21
C LEU A 21 -6.87 -5.23 -11.60
N ILE A 22 -7.53 -4.11 -11.90
CA ILE A 22 -6.86 -2.84 -12.20
C ILE A 22 -6.03 -2.38 -11.01
N ILE A 23 -6.58 -2.39 -9.79
CA ILE A 23 -5.86 -2.02 -8.58
C ILE A 23 -4.67 -2.95 -8.35
N TYR A 24 -4.87 -4.26 -8.50
CA TYR A 24 -3.84 -5.28 -8.31
C TYR A 24 -2.66 -5.06 -9.26
N PHE A 25 -2.90 -4.96 -10.56
CA PHE A 25 -1.84 -4.81 -11.55
C PHE A 25 -1.18 -3.42 -11.49
N ALA A 26 -1.92 -2.36 -11.25
CA ALA A 26 -1.34 -1.04 -11.02
C ALA A 26 -0.38 -1.08 -9.83
N SER A 27 -0.80 -1.68 -8.72
CA SER A 27 0.02 -1.81 -7.50
C SER A 27 1.26 -2.68 -7.73
N LEU A 28 1.15 -3.75 -8.51
CA LEU A 28 2.27 -4.60 -8.90
C LEU A 28 3.31 -3.82 -9.70
N ILE A 29 2.86 -3.13 -10.73
CA ILE A 29 3.73 -2.38 -11.65
C ILE A 29 4.42 -1.23 -10.92
N PHE A 30 3.68 -0.39 -10.21
CA PHE A 30 4.26 0.75 -9.49
C PHE A 30 5.17 0.32 -8.34
N GLY A 31 4.84 -0.77 -7.63
CA GLY A 31 5.72 -1.35 -6.62
C GLY A 31 7.06 -1.75 -7.22
N ASN A 32 7.04 -2.42 -8.37
CA ASN A 32 8.26 -2.82 -9.07
C ASN A 32 9.04 -1.62 -9.64
N ILE A 33 8.36 -0.62 -10.20
CA ILE A 33 9.00 0.62 -10.68
C ILE A 33 9.72 1.34 -9.54
N LEU A 34 9.09 1.48 -8.38
CA LEU A 34 9.71 2.12 -7.22
C LEU A 34 10.92 1.33 -6.73
N THR A 35 10.80 0.02 -6.65
CA THR A 35 11.90 -0.88 -6.29
C THR A 35 13.08 -0.72 -7.24
N PHE A 36 12.82 -0.72 -8.55
CA PHE A 36 13.85 -0.54 -9.57
C PHE A 36 14.54 0.82 -9.42
N LYS A 37 13.79 1.91 -9.30
CA LYS A 37 14.35 3.26 -9.18
C LYS A 37 15.27 3.41 -7.96
N ILE A 38 14.89 2.85 -6.83
CA ILE A 38 15.67 2.96 -5.58
C ILE A 38 16.91 2.07 -5.58
N ASN A 39 16.86 0.94 -6.30
CA ASN A 39 17.94 -0.06 -6.27
C ASN A 39 18.74 -0.15 -7.59
N GLN A 40 18.52 0.74 -8.55
CA GLN A 40 19.15 0.68 -9.86
C GLN A 40 20.69 0.70 -9.85
N SER A 41 21.29 1.25 -8.80
CA SER A 41 22.76 1.26 -8.62
C SER A 41 23.32 -0.03 -8.01
N LYS A 42 22.48 -1.01 -7.66
CA LYS A 42 22.88 -2.25 -6.98
C LYS A 42 22.78 -3.43 -7.94
N LEU A 43 23.93 -3.87 -8.44
CA LEU A 43 24.03 -4.96 -9.42
C LEU A 43 23.46 -6.30 -8.95
N ASN A 44 23.43 -6.56 -7.64
CA ASN A 44 23.00 -7.82 -7.05
C ASN A 44 21.66 -7.73 -6.30
N TYR A 45 20.85 -6.70 -6.56
CA TYR A 45 19.55 -6.58 -5.90
C TYR A 45 18.50 -7.46 -6.64
N ASN A 46 17.99 -8.44 -5.94
CA ASN A 46 16.91 -9.30 -6.41
C ASN A 46 15.67 -9.10 -5.54
N ALA A 47 14.58 -8.66 -6.15
CA ALA A 47 13.27 -8.64 -5.51
C ALA A 47 12.31 -9.50 -6.33
N VAL A 48 11.72 -10.50 -5.70
CA VAL A 48 10.75 -11.39 -6.33
C VAL A 48 9.51 -11.48 -5.46
N GLY A 49 8.35 -11.21 -6.05
CA GLY A 49 7.07 -11.42 -5.39
C GLY A 49 6.00 -10.41 -5.74
N ALA A 50 4.74 -10.84 -5.63
CA ALA A 50 3.55 -10.02 -5.84
C ALA A 50 3.12 -9.25 -4.58
N SER A 51 3.99 -9.15 -3.56
CA SER A 51 3.64 -8.56 -2.26
C SER A 51 3.29 -7.07 -2.35
N GLY A 52 3.86 -6.34 -3.32
CA GLY A 52 3.46 -4.96 -3.60
C GLY A 52 2.00 -4.86 -4.05
N ALA A 53 1.56 -5.76 -4.93
CA ALA A 53 0.16 -5.83 -5.34
C ALA A 53 -0.77 -6.15 -4.15
N VAL A 54 -0.36 -7.06 -3.28
CA VAL A 54 -1.12 -7.40 -2.06
C VAL A 54 -1.28 -6.17 -1.17
N MET A 55 -0.21 -5.39 -0.99
CA MET A 55 -0.28 -4.14 -0.20
C MET A 55 -1.21 -3.11 -0.84
N GLY A 56 -1.23 -3.00 -2.17
CA GLY A 56 -2.20 -2.16 -2.86
C GLY A 56 -3.65 -2.56 -2.58
N ILE A 57 -3.96 -3.85 -2.58
CA ILE A 57 -5.29 -4.37 -2.22
C ILE A 57 -5.63 -4.11 -0.76
N VAL A 58 -4.67 -4.24 0.16
CA VAL A 58 -4.87 -3.88 1.57
C VAL A 58 -5.27 -2.40 1.71
N TYR A 59 -4.56 -1.50 1.04
CA TYR A 59 -4.86 -0.07 1.09
C TYR A 59 -6.19 0.29 0.42
N ALA A 60 -6.51 -0.35 -0.70
CA ALA A 60 -7.83 -0.24 -1.33
C ALA A 60 -8.94 -0.66 -0.37
N SER A 61 -8.76 -1.79 0.30
CA SER A 61 -9.75 -2.30 1.27
C SER A 61 -9.96 -1.34 2.46
N ILE A 62 -8.87 -0.77 3.01
CA ILE A 62 -8.94 0.21 4.10
C ILE A 62 -9.68 1.48 3.66
N LEU A 63 -9.43 1.96 2.44
CA LEU A 63 -10.12 3.13 1.89
C LEU A 63 -11.61 2.88 1.66
N LEU A 64 -11.96 1.72 1.12
CA LEU A 64 -13.34 1.33 0.79
C LEU A 64 -14.14 0.94 2.04
N ASN A 65 -13.48 0.49 3.10
CA ASN A 65 -14.10 0.06 4.34
C ASN A 65 -13.34 0.60 5.57
N PRO A 66 -13.46 1.90 5.91
CA PRO A 66 -12.70 2.54 6.98
C PRO A 66 -13.03 2.02 8.38
N SER A 67 -14.20 1.42 8.56
CA SER A 67 -14.60 0.77 9.82
C SER A 67 -14.01 -0.64 9.99
N MET A 68 -13.27 -1.14 9.01
CA MET A 68 -12.60 -2.44 9.09
C MET A 68 -11.67 -2.49 10.29
N THR A 69 -11.86 -3.52 11.12
CA THR A 69 -10.94 -3.84 12.21
C THR A 69 -9.97 -4.90 11.75
N LEU A 70 -8.68 -4.61 11.86
CA LEU A 70 -7.60 -5.55 11.58
C LEU A 70 -7.02 -6.07 12.88
N PHE A 71 -6.60 -7.32 12.87
CA PHE A 71 -5.87 -7.89 14.00
C PHE A 71 -4.37 -7.87 13.70
N PHE A 72 -3.65 -7.02 14.43
CA PHE A 72 -2.19 -7.06 14.43
C PHE A 72 -1.76 -8.00 15.55
N PHE A 73 -1.37 -9.22 15.18
CA PHE A 73 -1.27 -10.37 16.08
C PHE A 73 -2.62 -10.66 16.74
N ILE A 74 -2.81 -10.27 18.00
CA ILE A 74 -4.04 -10.49 18.79
C ILE A 74 -4.74 -9.15 19.09
N ILE A 75 -4.10 -8.02 18.78
CA ILE A 75 -4.61 -6.69 19.11
C ILE A 75 -5.51 -6.19 17.98
N PRO A 76 -6.82 -5.98 18.23
CA PRO A 76 -7.69 -5.36 17.24
C PRO A 76 -7.34 -3.88 17.08
N MET A 77 -7.19 -3.42 15.83
CA MET A 77 -6.95 -2.01 15.52
C MET A 77 -7.71 -1.57 14.28
N PRO A 78 -8.11 -0.30 14.18
CA PRO A 78 -8.71 0.24 12.98
C PRO A 78 -7.77 0.13 11.77
N GLY A 79 -8.32 -0.18 10.59
CA GLY A 79 -7.54 -0.37 9.36
C GLY A 79 -6.66 0.82 9.01
N TYR A 80 -7.15 2.06 9.18
CA TYR A 80 -6.36 3.26 8.92
C TYR A 80 -5.12 3.38 9.82
N LEU A 81 -5.22 2.92 11.08
CA LEU A 81 -4.08 2.94 12.00
C LEU A 81 -3.00 1.95 11.56
N PHE A 82 -3.41 0.75 11.15
CA PHE A 82 -2.52 -0.22 10.53
C PHE A 82 -1.85 0.37 9.28
N GLY A 83 -2.63 1.00 8.39
CA GLY A 83 -2.13 1.59 7.14
C GLY A 83 -1.04 2.64 7.39
N ILE A 84 -1.28 3.59 8.31
CA ILE A 84 -0.27 4.61 8.67
C ILE A 84 0.98 3.95 9.24
N GLY A 85 0.82 3.11 10.24
CA GLY A 85 1.94 2.46 10.92
C GLY A 85 2.80 1.64 9.95
N TYR A 86 2.14 0.91 9.05
CA TYR A 86 2.84 0.10 8.05
C TYR A 86 3.63 0.93 7.03
N LEU A 87 3.09 2.06 6.54
CA LEU A 87 3.83 2.94 5.63
C LEU A 87 5.05 3.57 6.32
N PHE A 88 4.90 4.07 7.53
CA PHE A 88 6.03 4.60 8.28
C PHE A 88 7.08 3.52 8.56
N TYR A 89 6.66 2.31 8.93
CA TYR A 89 7.55 1.17 9.09
C TYR A 89 8.31 0.86 7.79
N SER A 90 7.62 0.80 6.65
CA SER A 90 8.24 0.55 5.35
C SER A 90 9.28 1.62 4.99
N ILE A 91 8.94 2.92 5.16
CA ILE A 91 9.87 4.03 4.91
C ILE A 91 11.11 3.96 5.82
N TYR A 92 10.92 3.58 7.07
CA TYR A 92 12.03 3.42 8.01
C TYR A 92 12.92 2.23 7.65
N SER A 93 12.32 1.08 7.34
CA SER A 93 13.02 -0.16 7.04
C SER A 93 13.80 -0.12 5.73
N MET A 94 13.31 0.65 4.72
CA MET A 94 14.07 0.93 3.49
C MET A 94 15.44 1.53 3.76
N LYS A 95 15.62 2.29 4.85
CA LYS A 95 16.92 2.85 5.23
C LYS A 95 17.80 1.86 5.97
N LYS A 96 17.23 1.06 6.86
CA LYS A 96 18.02 0.15 7.72
C LYS A 96 18.44 -1.13 7.02
N ARG A 97 17.65 -1.64 6.08
CA ARG A 97 17.93 -2.87 5.30
C ARG A 97 18.35 -4.08 6.15
N ASN A 98 17.67 -4.27 7.26
CA ASN A 98 17.99 -5.35 8.21
C ASN A 98 17.25 -6.66 7.90
N ASP A 99 16.42 -6.68 6.87
CA ASP A 99 15.61 -7.83 6.46
C ASP A 99 15.62 -7.99 4.93
N ASN A 100 15.16 -9.15 4.48
CA ASN A 100 15.05 -9.48 3.05
C ASN A 100 13.67 -9.11 2.49
N ILE A 101 13.00 -8.10 3.07
CA ILE A 101 11.67 -7.66 2.64
C ILE A 101 11.81 -6.52 1.64
N GLY A 102 11.10 -6.61 0.52
CA GLY A 102 11.02 -5.55 -0.49
C GLY A 102 10.11 -4.39 -0.04
N HIS A 103 10.56 -3.61 0.96
CA HIS A 103 9.78 -2.49 1.49
C HIS A 103 9.44 -1.43 0.44
N GLU A 104 10.33 -1.26 -0.56
CA GLU A 104 10.10 -0.39 -1.71
C GLU A 104 8.90 -0.84 -2.54
N ALA A 105 8.80 -2.14 -2.80
CA ALA A 105 7.67 -2.72 -3.53
C ALA A 105 6.36 -2.55 -2.75
N HIS A 106 6.40 -2.79 -1.44
CA HIS A 106 5.24 -2.61 -0.57
C HIS A 106 4.76 -1.16 -0.52
N LEU A 107 5.69 -0.21 -0.37
CA LEU A 107 5.37 1.21 -0.36
C LEU A 107 4.79 1.66 -1.71
N GLY A 108 5.46 1.32 -2.81
CA GLY A 108 4.98 1.64 -4.16
C GLY A 108 3.62 1.02 -4.47
N GLY A 109 3.42 -0.23 -4.06
CA GLY A 109 2.13 -0.91 -4.21
C GLY A 109 1.02 -0.27 -3.39
N ALA A 110 1.29 0.09 -2.13
CA ALA A 110 0.34 0.78 -1.27
C ALA A 110 -0.06 2.15 -1.84
N ILE A 111 0.91 2.94 -2.30
CA ILE A 111 0.67 4.25 -2.94
C ILE A 111 -0.18 4.08 -4.20
N ALA A 112 0.17 3.13 -5.08
CA ALA A 112 -0.60 2.88 -6.30
C ALA A 112 -2.02 2.41 -5.99
N GLY A 113 -2.19 1.47 -5.05
CA GLY A 113 -3.50 1.02 -4.61
C GLY A 113 -4.36 2.14 -4.05
N PHE A 114 -3.76 3.04 -3.24
CA PHE A 114 -4.42 4.22 -2.73
C PHE A 114 -4.97 5.11 -3.86
N PHE A 115 -4.12 5.57 -4.77
CA PHE A 115 -4.53 6.48 -5.83
C PHE A 115 -5.46 5.82 -6.86
N THR A 116 -5.20 4.56 -7.25
CA THR A 116 -6.06 3.84 -8.19
C THR A 116 -7.46 3.65 -7.61
N THR A 117 -7.57 3.36 -6.31
CA THR A 117 -8.88 3.25 -5.64
C THR A 117 -9.63 4.57 -5.66
N LEU A 118 -8.97 5.70 -5.41
CA LEU A 118 -9.60 7.02 -5.48
C LEU A 118 -10.06 7.38 -6.90
N LEU A 119 -9.31 6.96 -7.93
CA LEU A 119 -9.71 7.16 -9.33
C LEU A 119 -10.92 6.30 -9.71
N ILE A 120 -10.98 5.05 -9.25
CA ILE A 120 -12.09 4.12 -9.54
C ILE A 120 -13.34 4.51 -8.76
N SER A 121 -13.19 4.92 -7.51
CA SER A 121 -14.29 5.26 -6.61
C SER A 121 -14.08 6.64 -5.96
N PRO A 122 -14.27 7.75 -6.71
CA PRO A 122 -14.06 9.10 -6.19
C PRO A 122 -14.94 9.46 -4.99
N ILE A 123 -16.08 8.80 -4.85
CA ILE A 123 -16.99 8.98 -3.71
C ILE A 123 -16.33 8.70 -2.36
N VAL A 124 -15.25 7.89 -2.33
CA VAL A 124 -14.45 7.62 -1.15
C VAL A 124 -13.82 8.89 -0.58
N LEU A 125 -13.46 9.87 -1.44
CA LEU A 125 -12.95 11.17 -1.00
C LEU A 125 -13.92 11.91 -0.09
N ILE A 126 -15.22 11.77 -0.35
CA ILE A 126 -16.28 12.45 0.42
C ILE A 126 -16.68 11.62 1.64
N ASN A 127 -16.95 10.33 1.44
CA ASN A 127 -17.49 9.48 2.48
C ASN A 127 -16.45 9.09 3.54
N ASN A 128 -15.18 9.00 3.15
CA ASN A 128 -14.10 8.48 3.98
C ASN A 128 -12.94 9.49 4.08
N MET A 129 -13.24 10.78 4.04
CA MET A 129 -12.26 11.89 4.00
C MET A 129 -11.22 11.80 5.12
N PHE A 130 -11.62 11.41 6.33
CA PHE A 130 -10.68 11.21 7.45
C PHE A 130 -9.64 10.14 7.13
N THR A 131 -10.06 8.97 6.65
CA THR A 131 -9.15 7.88 6.29
C THR A 131 -8.23 8.27 5.14
N VAL A 132 -8.75 8.94 4.13
CA VAL A 132 -7.96 9.47 3.00
C VAL A 132 -6.89 10.44 3.50
N ALA A 133 -7.27 11.44 4.30
CA ALA A 133 -6.34 12.44 4.82
C ALA A 133 -5.22 11.81 5.67
N VAL A 134 -5.59 10.88 6.53
CA VAL A 134 -4.69 10.20 7.44
C VAL A 134 -3.68 9.32 6.68
N LEU A 135 -4.11 8.57 5.67
CA LEU A 135 -3.22 7.74 4.85
C LEU A 135 -2.35 8.56 3.88
N LEU A 136 -2.74 9.79 3.54
CA LEU A 136 -1.90 10.70 2.76
C LEU A 136 -0.67 11.18 3.54
N ILE A 137 -0.72 11.28 4.86
CA ILE A 137 0.38 11.81 5.68
C ILE A 137 1.70 11.07 5.41
N PRO A 138 1.81 9.75 5.55
CA PRO A 138 3.06 9.04 5.28
C PRO A 138 3.47 9.09 3.80
N ILE A 139 2.51 9.16 2.86
CA ILE A 139 2.80 9.29 1.42
C ILE A 139 3.47 10.62 1.12
N VAL A 140 2.92 11.72 1.63
CA VAL A 140 3.49 13.07 1.50
C VAL A 140 4.85 13.15 2.20
N TYR A 141 4.97 12.58 3.40
CA TYR A 141 6.25 12.50 4.10
C TYR A 141 7.32 11.78 3.27
N PHE A 142 6.98 10.65 2.67
CA PHE A 142 7.89 9.91 1.79
C PHE A 142 8.32 10.78 0.59
N TYR A 143 7.38 11.43 -0.09
CA TYR A 143 7.67 12.29 -1.24
C TYR A 143 8.64 13.44 -0.89
N ILE A 144 8.38 14.16 0.21
CA ILE A 144 9.24 15.26 0.66
C ILE A 144 10.65 14.75 1.01
N LYS A 145 10.73 13.60 1.65
CA LYS A 145 12.00 13.02 2.08
C LYS A 145 12.83 12.50 0.89
N THR A 146 12.18 11.92 -0.10
CA THR A 146 12.83 11.41 -1.31
C THR A 146 13.45 12.55 -2.12
N ASN A 147 12.78 13.69 -2.21
CA ASN A 147 13.29 14.86 -2.92
C ASN A 147 14.48 15.56 -2.22
N ARG A 148 14.71 15.27 -0.94
CA ARG A 148 15.79 15.93 -0.16
C ARG A 148 17.04 15.08 0.06
N ASN A 149 17.00 13.76 0.00
CA ASN A 149 18.07 12.91 0.55
C ASN A 149 18.21 11.51 -0.08
N TRP A 150 17.84 11.30 -1.32
CA TRP A 150 18.09 10.01 -2.01
C TRP A 150 19.07 10.15 -3.15
#